data_a2c7009d980f1db6be41600e957c593e
#
_entry.id   a2c7009d980f1db6be41600e957c593e
#
_cell.length_a   1.000
_cell.length_b   1.000
_cell.length_c   1.000
_cell.angle_alpha   90.00
_cell.angle_beta   90.00
_cell.angle_gamma   90.00
#
_symmetry.space_group_name_H-M   'P 1'
#
loop_
_entity.id
_entity.type
_entity.pdbx_description
1 polymer ?
#
loop_
_entity_poly.entity_id
_entity_poly.type
_entity_poly.pdbx_seq_one_letter_code
_entity_poly.pdbx_strand_id
1 'polypeptide(L)'
;MLIDAAGYRHVTATETPRIVSLVPSLTELLFALDLRNNIVGRTNFCIEPEDHVASVPVVGGTKTFDVGDILALRPTHVLVNIDETPKKLAEQIQTNNILLVVTHPNKPSDNIALFSLLGGLFSRQQQAAKLTADLQGELMTTGQWPERKVLYLIWKRPWMTVSRDTYIANML
;
A
#
# COMPACT_ATOMS: atom_id res chain seq x y z
N MET A 1 2.20 -4.68 18.74
CA MET A 1 0.76 -4.84 18.43
C MET A 1 0.57 -4.36 17.00
N LEU A 2 -0.04 -5.16 16.12
CA LEU A 2 -0.24 -4.83 14.71
C LEU A 2 -1.61 -4.15 14.57
N ILE A 3 -1.61 -2.83 14.41
CA ILE A 3 -2.83 -2.01 14.26
C ILE A 3 -2.71 -1.24 12.96
N ASP A 4 -3.74 -1.28 12.13
CA ASP A 4 -3.80 -0.58 10.85
C ASP A 4 -4.38 0.85 10.98
N ALA A 5 -4.47 1.57 9.87
CA ALA A 5 -4.93 2.95 9.85
C ALA A 5 -6.43 3.12 10.20
N ALA A 6 -7.23 2.08 10.14
CA ALA A 6 -8.63 2.07 10.56
C ALA A 6 -8.81 1.63 12.03
N GLY A 7 -7.71 1.29 12.72
CA GLY A 7 -7.73 0.83 14.12
C GLY A 7 -8.01 -0.67 14.28
N TYR A 8 -8.05 -1.44 13.19
CA TYR A 8 -8.20 -2.88 13.29
C TYR A 8 -6.92 -3.52 13.82
N ARG A 9 -7.12 -4.51 14.70
CA ARG A 9 -6.02 -5.31 15.27
C ARG A 9 -5.81 -6.56 14.43
N HIS A 10 -4.57 -6.75 14.02
CA HIS A 10 -4.16 -7.91 13.24
C HIS A 10 -3.27 -8.83 14.05
N VAL A 11 -3.29 -10.09 13.70
CA VAL A 11 -2.34 -11.11 14.18
C VAL A 11 -1.47 -11.57 13.03
N THR A 12 -0.28 -12.03 13.33
CA THR A 12 0.62 -12.60 12.31
C THR A 12 -0.06 -13.76 11.59
N ALA A 13 0.03 -13.78 10.27
CA ALA A 13 -0.53 -14.85 9.46
C ALA A 13 0.10 -16.20 9.83
N THR A 14 -0.72 -17.18 10.15
CA THR A 14 -0.30 -18.55 10.53
C THR A 14 -0.22 -19.48 9.34
N GLU A 15 -0.90 -19.15 8.26
CA GLU A 15 -0.90 -19.90 6.99
C GLU A 15 -0.21 -19.08 5.90
N THR A 16 0.11 -19.72 4.78
CA THR A 16 0.67 -19.03 3.61
C THR A 16 -0.32 -17.96 3.14
N PRO A 17 0.03 -16.68 3.25
CA PRO A 17 -0.90 -15.61 2.90
C PRO A 17 -1.15 -15.57 1.39
N ARG A 18 -2.39 -15.30 1.02
CA ARG A 18 -2.86 -14.99 -0.33
C ARG A 18 -3.31 -13.54 -0.34
N ILE A 19 -2.53 -12.68 -0.96
CA ILE A 19 -2.67 -11.23 -0.82
C ILE A 19 -3.20 -10.63 -2.12
N VAL A 20 -4.29 -9.86 -2.03
CA VAL A 20 -4.71 -8.95 -3.10
C VAL A 20 -4.27 -7.54 -2.71
N SER A 21 -3.54 -6.88 -3.59
CA SER A 21 -3.10 -5.49 -3.42
C SER A 21 -3.90 -4.57 -4.34
N LEU A 22 -4.65 -3.64 -3.75
CA LEU A 22 -5.47 -2.68 -4.51
C LEU A 22 -4.78 -1.32 -4.71
N VAL A 23 -3.49 -1.22 -4.34
CA VAL A 23 -2.72 0.02 -4.37
C VAL A 23 -1.34 -0.23 -4.98
N PRO A 24 -0.90 0.57 -5.98
CA PRO A 24 0.40 0.37 -6.63
C PRO A 24 1.58 0.34 -5.66
N SER A 25 1.71 1.33 -4.80
CA SER A 25 2.82 1.42 -3.82
C SER A 25 2.83 0.26 -2.81
N LEU A 26 1.67 -0.28 -2.44
CA LEU A 26 1.60 -1.47 -1.59
C LEU A 26 2.01 -2.73 -2.34
N THR A 27 1.74 -2.81 -3.65
CA THR A 27 2.22 -3.91 -4.49
C THR A 27 3.75 -3.91 -4.52
N GLU A 28 4.38 -2.77 -4.81
CA GLU A 28 5.84 -2.63 -4.77
C GLU A 28 6.42 -2.98 -3.39
N LEU A 29 5.77 -2.52 -2.31
CA LEU A 29 6.20 -2.85 -0.96
C LEU A 29 6.14 -4.36 -0.68
N LEU A 30 5.12 -5.06 -1.16
CA LEU A 30 5.05 -6.53 -1.03
C LEU A 30 6.20 -7.22 -1.75
N PHE A 31 6.63 -6.73 -2.91
CA PHE A 31 7.84 -7.23 -3.59
C PHE A 31 9.09 -6.95 -2.75
N ALA A 32 9.24 -5.75 -2.21
CA ALA A 32 10.36 -5.38 -1.35
C ALA A 32 10.41 -6.19 -0.04
N LEU A 33 9.27 -6.68 0.44
CA LEU A 33 9.15 -7.58 1.58
C LEU A 33 9.32 -9.06 1.22
N ASP A 34 9.73 -9.40 -0.02
CA ASP A 34 9.87 -10.76 -0.52
C ASP A 34 8.58 -11.60 -0.42
N LEU A 35 7.44 -10.96 -0.75
CA LEU A 35 6.11 -11.57 -0.75
C LEU A 35 5.54 -11.77 -2.16
N ARG A 36 6.37 -11.68 -3.20
CA ARG A 36 5.93 -11.77 -4.60
C ARG A 36 5.07 -13.01 -4.89
N ASN A 37 5.43 -14.15 -4.34
CA ASN A 37 4.71 -15.41 -4.56
C ASN A 37 3.38 -15.50 -3.78
N ASN A 38 3.13 -14.53 -2.92
CA ASN A 38 1.92 -14.43 -2.11
C ASN A 38 0.88 -13.49 -2.74
N ILE A 39 1.26 -12.69 -3.75
CA ILE A 39 0.36 -11.76 -4.42
C ILE A 39 -0.48 -12.55 -5.42
N VAL A 40 -1.78 -12.64 -5.16
CA VAL A 40 -2.72 -13.40 -5.99
C VAL A 40 -3.63 -12.50 -6.83
N GLY A 41 -3.61 -11.18 -6.60
CA GLY A 41 -4.38 -10.22 -7.38
C GLY A 41 -3.88 -8.79 -7.17
N ARG A 42 -4.08 -7.95 -8.19
CA ARG A 42 -3.66 -6.54 -8.21
C ARG A 42 -4.62 -5.67 -9.01
N THR A 43 -4.48 -4.36 -8.90
CA THR A 43 -5.15 -3.46 -9.85
C THR A 43 -4.35 -3.33 -11.17
N ASN A 44 -5.00 -2.83 -12.23
CA ASN A 44 -4.34 -2.54 -13.51
C ASN A 44 -3.31 -1.40 -13.41
N PHE A 45 -3.31 -0.63 -12.32
CA PHE A 45 -2.32 0.43 -12.05
C PHE A 45 -1.07 -0.07 -11.31
N CYS A 46 -1.09 -1.29 -10.79
CA CYS A 46 0.08 -1.94 -10.18
C CYS A 46 0.97 -2.50 -11.31
N ILE A 47 1.83 -1.66 -11.86
CA ILE A 47 2.67 -1.99 -13.04
C ILE A 47 4.12 -2.29 -12.67
N GLU A 48 4.53 -2.00 -11.44
CA GLU A 48 5.89 -2.25 -10.95
C GLU A 48 5.94 -3.34 -9.87
N PRO A 49 7.03 -4.12 -9.82
CA PRO A 49 8.10 -4.24 -10.82
C PRO A 49 7.64 -5.01 -12.05
N GLU A 50 7.84 -4.44 -13.25
CA GLU A 50 7.24 -4.88 -14.53
C GLU A 50 7.44 -6.37 -14.82
N ASP A 51 8.68 -6.87 -14.68
CA ASP A 51 9.04 -8.25 -15.00
C ASP A 51 8.30 -9.31 -14.15
N HIS A 52 7.77 -8.91 -13.00
CA HIS A 52 7.18 -9.83 -12.03
C HIS A 52 5.67 -9.63 -11.86
N VAL A 53 5.23 -8.38 -11.90
CA VAL A 53 3.82 -8.04 -11.65
C VAL A 53 2.91 -8.43 -12.80
N ALA A 54 3.44 -8.54 -14.04
CA ALA A 54 2.67 -8.87 -15.24
C ALA A 54 1.92 -10.20 -15.13
N SER A 55 2.47 -11.18 -14.40
CA SER A 55 1.86 -12.51 -14.22
C SER A 55 0.75 -12.54 -13.16
N VAL A 56 0.58 -11.47 -12.37
CA VAL A 56 -0.42 -11.40 -11.30
C VAL A 56 -1.78 -11.00 -11.89
N PRO A 57 -2.87 -11.74 -11.61
CA PRO A 57 -4.22 -11.44 -12.08
C PRO A 57 -4.67 -10.01 -11.75
N VAL A 58 -5.34 -9.35 -12.70
CA VAL A 58 -5.92 -8.00 -12.53
C VAL A 58 -7.37 -8.12 -12.08
N VAL A 59 -7.73 -7.42 -11.00
CA VAL A 59 -9.10 -7.39 -10.44
C VAL A 59 -9.83 -6.06 -10.72
N GLY A 60 -9.27 -5.20 -11.55
CA GLY A 60 -9.85 -3.90 -11.89
C GLY A 60 -8.95 -2.71 -11.55
N GLY A 61 -9.54 -1.51 -11.44
CA GLY A 61 -8.83 -0.29 -11.05
C GLY A 61 -8.84 -0.06 -9.54
N THR A 62 -8.15 0.98 -9.05
CA THR A 62 -8.10 1.31 -7.61
C THR A 62 -9.46 1.70 -7.04
N LYS A 63 -10.33 2.30 -7.85
CA LYS A 63 -11.68 2.75 -7.47
C LYS A 63 -12.82 1.96 -8.11
N THR A 64 -12.50 1.06 -9.04
CA THR A 64 -13.47 0.38 -9.92
C THR A 64 -13.14 -1.11 -10.09
N PHE A 65 -12.81 -1.78 -9.00
CA PHE A 65 -12.60 -3.23 -8.99
C PHE A 65 -13.92 -3.98 -8.77
N ASP A 66 -13.97 -5.24 -9.20
CA ASP A 66 -15.07 -6.14 -8.90
C ASP A 66 -14.74 -6.97 -7.65
N VAL A 67 -15.61 -6.92 -6.66
CA VAL A 67 -15.45 -7.71 -5.43
C VAL A 67 -15.57 -9.20 -5.71
N GLY A 68 -16.41 -9.60 -6.68
CA GLY A 68 -16.52 -11.00 -7.11
C GLY A 68 -15.21 -11.55 -7.66
N ASP A 69 -14.50 -10.77 -8.47
CA ASP A 69 -13.19 -11.15 -9.00
C ASP A 69 -12.16 -11.31 -7.87
N ILE A 70 -12.18 -10.43 -6.87
CA ILE A 70 -11.34 -10.56 -5.68
C ILE A 70 -11.66 -11.87 -4.94
N LEU A 71 -12.94 -12.14 -4.68
CA LEU A 71 -13.38 -13.34 -3.96
C LEU A 71 -13.02 -14.64 -4.70
N ALA A 72 -13.09 -14.64 -6.04
CA ALA A 72 -12.72 -15.79 -6.86
C ALA A 72 -11.24 -16.18 -6.68
N LEU A 73 -10.37 -15.24 -6.35
CA LEU A 73 -8.96 -15.48 -6.04
C LEU A 73 -8.74 -16.11 -4.65
N ARG A 74 -9.77 -16.21 -3.83
CA ARG A 74 -9.74 -16.74 -2.45
C ARG A 74 -8.59 -16.12 -1.63
N PRO A 75 -8.54 -14.78 -1.51
CA PRO A 75 -7.50 -14.12 -0.72
C PRO A 75 -7.71 -14.35 0.77
N THR A 76 -6.62 -14.39 1.53
CA THR A 76 -6.66 -14.28 2.99
C THR A 76 -6.62 -12.83 3.44
N HIS A 77 -5.94 -11.98 2.68
CA HIS A 77 -5.75 -10.57 2.99
C HIS A 77 -5.98 -9.71 1.75
N VAL A 78 -6.60 -8.54 1.96
CA VAL A 78 -6.70 -7.49 0.94
C VAL A 78 -6.13 -6.20 1.52
N LEU A 79 -5.16 -5.61 0.80
CA LEU A 79 -4.52 -4.35 1.18
C LEU A 79 -5.19 -3.19 0.45
N VAL A 80 -5.58 -2.17 1.21
CA VAL A 80 -6.26 -0.96 0.72
C VAL A 80 -5.63 0.30 1.29
N ASN A 81 -5.89 1.44 0.65
CA ASN A 81 -5.53 2.76 1.16
C ASN A 81 -6.79 3.63 1.28
N ILE A 82 -6.89 4.43 2.34
CA ILE A 82 -8.06 5.28 2.61
C ILE A 82 -8.34 6.27 1.47
N ASP A 83 -7.30 6.85 0.87
CA ASP A 83 -7.44 7.86 -0.18
C ASP A 83 -7.82 7.26 -1.55
N GLU A 84 -7.48 5.99 -1.77
CA GLU A 84 -7.63 5.34 -3.08
C GLU A 84 -8.83 4.39 -3.14
N THR A 85 -9.17 3.73 -2.02
CA THR A 85 -10.20 2.69 -2.01
C THR A 85 -11.52 3.24 -1.47
N PRO A 86 -12.62 3.22 -2.26
CA PRO A 86 -13.93 3.63 -1.77
C PRO A 86 -14.38 2.80 -0.57
N LYS A 87 -14.79 3.49 0.52
CA LYS A 87 -15.20 2.86 1.77
C LYS A 87 -16.24 1.75 1.57
N LYS A 88 -17.25 1.99 0.72
CA LYS A 88 -18.28 1.00 0.40
C LYS A 88 -17.71 -0.31 -0.16
N LEU A 89 -16.69 -0.24 -1.01
CA LEU A 89 -16.04 -1.44 -1.56
C LEU A 89 -15.20 -2.15 -0.51
N ALA A 90 -14.50 -1.41 0.35
CA ALA A 90 -13.77 -1.98 1.48
C ALA A 90 -14.70 -2.73 2.46
N GLU A 91 -15.85 -2.17 2.78
CA GLU A 91 -16.88 -2.81 3.62
C GLU A 91 -17.41 -4.11 2.97
N GLN A 92 -17.63 -4.13 1.65
CA GLN A 92 -18.06 -5.35 0.94
C GLN A 92 -17.02 -6.48 1.02
N ILE A 93 -15.73 -6.15 0.95
CA ILE A 93 -14.66 -7.15 1.13
C ILE A 93 -14.69 -7.71 2.55
N GLN A 94 -14.81 -6.84 3.55
CA GLN A 94 -14.78 -7.22 4.96
C GLN A 94 -15.92 -8.17 5.37
N THR A 95 -17.09 -8.04 4.75
CA THR A 95 -18.24 -8.94 5.04
C THR A 95 -18.02 -10.38 4.60
N ASN A 96 -16.95 -10.69 3.85
CA ASN A 96 -16.66 -12.02 3.31
C ASN A 96 -15.56 -12.80 4.07
N ASN A 97 -15.34 -12.50 5.35
CA ASN A 97 -14.31 -13.11 6.20
C ASN A 97 -12.86 -12.97 5.69
N ILE A 98 -12.62 -11.94 4.87
CA ILE A 98 -11.29 -11.59 4.39
C ILE A 98 -10.69 -10.55 5.32
N LEU A 99 -9.43 -10.71 5.69
CA LEU A 99 -8.71 -9.74 6.50
C LEU A 99 -8.38 -8.51 5.64
N LEU A 100 -9.10 -7.42 5.91
CA LEU A 100 -8.83 -6.13 5.27
C LEU A 100 -7.74 -5.42 6.06
N VAL A 101 -6.67 -5.00 5.38
CA VAL A 101 -5.58 -4.19 5.97
C VAL A 101 -5.64 -2.80 5.38
N VAL A 102 -5.98 -1.84 6.21
CA VAL A 102 -6.19 -0.45 5.80
C VAL A 102 -4.94 0.38 6.05
N THR A 103 -4.44 1.05 5.04
CA THR A 103 -3.24 1.89 5.13
C THR A 103 -3.56 3.36 4.86
N HIS A 104 -2.78 4.27 5.44
CA HIS A 104 -2.91 5.71 5.20
C HIS A 104 -1.62 6.46 5.59
N PRO A 105 -0.49 6.19 4.93
CA PRO A 105 0.69 7.01 5.14
C PRO A 105 0.46 8.40 4.52
N ASN A 106 0.69 9.46 5.29
CA ASN A 106 0.52 10.86 4.87
C ASN A 106 1.85 11.59 4.65
N LYS A 107 2.96 10.99 5.06
CA LYS A 107 4.32 11.53 4.88
C LYS A 107 5.31 10.38 4.79
N PRO A 108 6.53 10.62 4.26
CA PRO A 108 7.54 9.57 4.10
C PRO A 108 7.83 8.79 5.39
N SER A 109 7.93 9.46 6.55
CA SER A 109 8.21 8.79 7.83
C SER A 109 7.10 7.83 8.30
N ASP A 110 5.86 7.98 7.83
CA ASP A 110 4.75 7.08 8.21
C ASP A 110 4.94 5.67 7.62
N ASN A 111 5.74 5.55 6.56
CA ASN A 111 6.09 4.25 6.00
C ASN A 111 6.85 3.34 6.97
N ILE A 112 7.53 3.90 7.98
CA ILE A 112 8.20 3.10 9.02
C ILE A 112 7.16 2.24 9.78
N ALA A 113 6.03 2.83 10.15
CA ALA A 113 4.94 2.10 10.79
C ALA A 113 4.28 1.09 9.83
N LEU A 114 4.13 1.44 8.56
CA LEU A 114 3.61 0.57 7.52
C LEU A 114 4.52 -0.65 7.28
N PHE A 115 5.84 -0.45 7.20
CA PHE A 115 6.81 -1.55 7.07
C PHE A 115 6.74 -2.49 8.28
N SER A 116 6.65 -1.93 9.49
CA SER A 116 6.51 -2.71 10.72
C SER A 116 5.20 -3.50 10.76
N LEU A 117 4.09 -2.90 10.32
CA LEU A 117 2.78 -3.55 10.24
C LEU A 117 2.82 -4.75 9.29
N LEU A 118 3.21 -4.53 8.03
CA LEU A 118 3.21 -5.60 7.02
C LEU A 118 4.30 -6.64 7.30
N GLY A 119 5.48 -6.22 7.77
CA GLY A 119 6.55 -7.12 8.19
C GLY A 119 6.12 -8.04 9.33
N GLY A 120 5.43 -7.51 10.34
CA GLY A 120 4.88 -8.30 11.44
C GLY A 120 3.73 -9.21 11.03
N LEU A 121 2.83 -8.71 10.18
CA LEU A 121 1.67 -9.45 9.70
C LEU A 121 2.07 -10.67 8.86
N PHE A 122 3.07 -10.53 8.00
CA PHE A 122 3.47 -11.56 7.04
C PHE A 122 4.82 -12.25 7.39
N SER A 123 5.31 -12.11 8.62
CA SER A 123 6.59 -12.72 9.06
C SER A 123 7.78 -12.29 8.20
N ARG A 124 7.89 -10.98 7.91
CA ARG A 124 8.96 -10.34 7.13
C ARG A 124 9.65 -9.22 7.90
N GLN A 125 9.85 -9.41 9.21
CA GLN A 125 10.41 -8.40 10.09
C GLN A 125 11.82 -7.97 9.67
N GLN A 126 12.62 -8.89 9.14
CA GLN A 126 13.98 -8.58 8.70
C GLN A 126 13.99 -7.64 7.48
N GLN A 127 13.15 -7.91 6.49
CA GLN A 127 12.99 -7.07 5.31
C GLN A 127 12.43 -5.69 5.70
N ALA A 128 11.42 -5.68 6.57
CA ALA A 128 10.84 -4.44 7.09
C ALA A 128 11.87 -3.59 7.85
N ALA A 129 12.73 -4.21 8.65
CA ALA A 129 13.80 -3.53 9.37
C ALA A 129 14.83 -2.90 8.41
N LYS A 130 15.19 -3.62 7.33
CA LYS A 130 16.08 -3.08 6.30
C LYS A 130 15.46 -1.85 5.62
N LEU A 131 14.20 -1.95 5.14
CA LEU A 131 13.49 -0.83 4.53
C LEU A 131 13.37 0.37 5.48
N THR A 132 13.18 0.11 6.77
CA THR A 132 13.15 1.16 7.80
C THR A 132 14.49 1.86 7.93
N ALA A 133 15.58 1.12 7.98
CA ALA A 133 16.93 1.69 8.09
C ALA A 133 17.30 2.51 6.84
N ASP A 134 16.98 1.99 5.66
CA ASP A 134 17.23 2.67 4.39
C ASP A 134 16.45 4.00 4.34
N LEU A 135 15.14 3.99 4.66
CA LEU A 135 14.32 5.21 4.71
C LEU A 135 14.82 6.22 5.74
N GLN A 136 15.18 5.76 6.94
CA GLN A 136 15.72 6.64 7.98
C GLN A 136 17.02 7.32 7.54
N GLY A 137 17.90 6.58 6.87
CA GLY A 137 19.12 7.11 6.28
C GLY A 137 18.83 8.25 5.29
N GLU A 138 17.90 8.03 4.37
CA GLU A 138 17.50 9.06 3.39
C GLU A 138 16.86 10.29 4.06
N LEU A 139 15.96 10.08 5.01
CA LEU A 139 15.32 11.18 5.74
C LEU A 139 16.31 12.06 6.51
N MET A 140 17.43 11.51 6.97
CA MET A 140 18.48 12.30 7.63
C MET A 140 19.20 13.26 6.69
N THR A 141 19.16 13.02 5.38
CA THR A 141 19.83 13.85 4.38
C THR A 141 18.92 14.94 3.78
N THR A 142 17.59 14.82 3.94
CA THR A 142 16.63 15.71 3.27
C THR A 142 16.73 17.18 3.71
N GLY A 143 17.19 17.50 4.92
CA GLY A 143 17.34 18.87 5.42
C GLY A 143 18.59 19.62 4.92
N GLN A 144 19.39 19.02 4.04
CA GLN A 144 20.65 19.60 3.56
C GLN A 144 20.49 20.54 2.36
N TRP A 145 19.33 20.56 1.74
CA TRP A 145 19.07 21.34 0.53
C TRP A 145 18.38 22.68 0.84
N PRO A 146 18.67 23.75 0.08
CA PRO A 146 17.99 25.01 0.28
C PRO A 146 16.50 24.90 -0.05
N GLU A 147 15.67 25.57 0.74
CA GLU A 147 14.23 25.62 0.53
C GLU A 147 13.88 26.19 -0.86
N ARG A 148 12.94 25.59 -1.54
CA ARG A 148 12.46 25.99 -2.87
C ARG A 148 10.95 26.17 -2.85
N LYS A 149 10.45 27.19 -3.56
CA LYS A 149 9.03 27.32 -3.86
C LYS A 149 8.70 26.45 -5.07
N VAL A 150 7.81 25.48 -4.88
CA VAL A 150 7.42 24.55 -5.94
C VAL A 150 5.91 24.61 -6.16
N LEU A 151 5.48 24.35 -7.39
CA LEU A 151 4.10 24.09 -7.76
C LEU A 151 4.03 22.70 -8.40
N TYR A 152 3.45 21.75 -7.67
CA TYR A 152 3.30 20.37 -8.14
C TYR A 152 1.94 20.19 -8.80
N LEU A 153 1.92 19.98 -10.12
CA LEU A 153 0.70 19.83 -10.90
C LEU A 153 0.39 18.35 -11.11
N ILE A 154 -0.81 17.91 -10.71
CA ILE A 154 -1.29 16.52 -10.84
C ILE A 154 -2.22 16.31 -12.02
N TRP A 155 -2.78 17.39 -12.60
CA TRP A 155 -3.70 17.30 -13.72
C TRP A 155 -3.67 18.56 -14.60
N LYS A 156 -4.04 18.37 -15.88
CA LYS A 156 -4.17 19.44 -16.87
C LYS A 156 -5.59 19.43 -17.45
N ARG A 157 -6.29 20.56 -17.38
CA ARG A 157 -7.68 20.74 -17.88
C ARG A 157 -8.76 20.09 -17.00
N PRO A 158 -9.06 20.78 -15.86
CA PRO A 158 -8.43 22.02 -15.36
C PRO A 158 -7.05 21.74 -14.76
N TRP A 159 -6.25 22.77 -14.58
CA TRP A 159 -5.02 22.65 -13.81
C TRP A 159 -5.35 22.35 -12.34
N MET A 160 -4.78 21.28 -11.80
CA MET A 160 -4.99 20.86 -10.43
C MET A 160 -3.64 20.62 -9.74
N THR A 161 -3.60 20.94 -8.47
CA THR A 161 -2.47 20.66 -7.57
C THR A 161 -2.94 19.86 -6.38
N VAL A 162 -2.00 19.39 -5.55
CA VAL A 162 -2.28 18.68 -4.30
C VAL A 162 -2.68 19.67 -3.19
N SER A 163 -3.51 19.24 -2.26
CA SER A 163 -3.76 19.99 -1.03
C SER A 163 -2.64 19.78 -0.01
N ARG A 164 -2.64 20.59 1.06
CA ARG A 164 -1.58 20.55 2.09
C ARG A 164 -1.52 19.22 2.84
N ASP A 165 -2.66 18.58 3.05
CA ASP A 165 -2.78 17.36 3.85
C ASP A 165 -2.74 16.10 2.96
N THR A 166 -1.75 16.03 2.06
CA THR A 166 -1.53 14.88 1.18
C THR A 166 -0.08 14.40 1.29
N TYR A 167 0.13 13.12 0.96
CA TYR A 167 1.46 12.52 0.96
C TYR A 167 2.45 13.31 0.10
N ILE A 168 2.04 13.74 -1.11
CA ILE A 168 2.88 14.50 -2.02
C ILE A 168 3.27 15.85 -1.41
N ALA A 169 2.30 16.57 -0.80
CA ALA A 169 2.59 17.86 -0.17
C ALA A 169 3.54 17.74 1.03
N ASN A 170 3.45 16.64 1.77
CA ASN A 170 4.34 16.37 2.91
C ASN A 170 5.71 15.83 2.49
N MET A 171 5.87 15.41 1.24
CA MET A 171 7.14 14.96 0.68
C MET A 171 7.94 16.11 0.08
N LEU A 172 7.26 17.18 -0.40
CA LEU A 172 7.86 18.38 -0.99
C LEU A 172 8.34 19.39 0.06
#